data_ad755b555ea3dcdd054d699ea64b8b97
#
_entry.id   ad755b555ea3dcdd054d699ea64b8b97
#
_cell.length_a   1.000
_cell.length_b   1.000
_cell.length_c   1.000
_cell.angle_alpha   90.00
_cell.angle_beta   90.00
_cell.angle_gamma   90.00
#
_symmetry.space_group_name_H-M   'P 1'
#
loop_
_entity.id
_entity.type
_entity.pdbx_description
1 polymer ?
#
loop_
_entity_poly.entity_id
_entity_poly.type
_entity_poly.pdbx_seq_one_letter_code
_entity_poly.pdbx_strand_id
1 'polypeptide(L)'
;MRLTEISYGQALAIEGYGPGFFRVGSHVLRGSCLITPWGAGPWDGIADLAPIVALFGRIDVLFVGMGPEIAQVPRAFRAPVEAAGIGVEVMNSPAACRTYNVLLGEGRRIAAALLPMPDTV
;
A
#
# COMPACT_ATOMS: atom_id res chain seq x y z
N MET A 1 13.47 2.35 5.38
CA MET A 1 12.49 2.99 4.52
C MET A 1 11.79 4.13 5.24
N ARG A 2 11.45 5.17 4.52
CA ARG A 2 10.83 6.35 5.11
C ARG A 2 9.62 6.77 4.28
N LEU A 3 8.51 7.02 4.95
CA LEU A 3 7.35 7.66 4.33
C LEU A 3 7.57 9.17 4.33
N THR A 4 7.27 9.80 3.20
CA THR A 4 7.26 11.24 3.09
C THR A 4 5.85 11.71 3.41
N GLU A 5 5.71 12.42 4.52
CA GLU A 5 4.42 12.92 4.91
C GLU A 5 4.09 14.18 4.11
N ILE A 6 2.92 14.18 3.50
CA ILE A 6 2.43 15.32 2.75
C ILE A 6 1.28 15.93 3.53
N SER A 7 1.52 17.11 4.09
CA SER A 7 0.61 17.71 5.04
C SER A 7 -0.19 18.83 4.38
N TYR A 8 -1.28 18.50 3.74
CA TYR A 8 -2.18 19.49 3.13
C TYR A 8 -3.58 19.39 3.67
N GLY A 9 -3.76 18.70 4.80
CA GLY A 9 -5.08 18.48 5.35
C GLY A 9 -5.94 17.56 4.50
N GLN A 10 -5.34 16.88 3.53
CA GLN A 10 -6.06 15.96 2.65
C GLN A 10 -5.38 14.60 2.65
N ALA A 11 -6.22 13.57 2.62
CA ALA A 11 -5.73 12.21 2.55
C ALA A 11 -5.16 11.92 1.16
N LEU A 12 -4.10 11.10 1.10
CA LEU A 12 -3.43 10.77 -0.14
C LEU A 12 -4.16 9.67 -0.88
N ALA A 13 -4.69 9.99 -2.06
CA ALA A 13 -5.31 9.03 -2.96
C ALA A 13 -4.28 8.54 -3.98
N ILE A 14 -4.49 7.33 -4.49
CA ILE A 14 -3.69 6.80 -5.58
C ILE A 14 -4.31 7.27 -6.88
N GLU A 15 -3.63 8.18 -7.56
CA GLU A 15 -4.17 8.86 -8.74
C GLU A 15 -4.07 8.04 -10.00
N GLY A 16 -3.14 7.09 -10.04
CA GLY A 16 -2.97 6.23 -11.19
C GLY A 16 -1.77 5.31 -11.04
N TYR A 17 -1.58 4.46 -12.02
CA TYR A 17 -0.44 3.56 -12.07
C TYR A 17 -0.15 3.23 -13.54
N GLY A 18 1.05 2.73 -13.76
CA GLY A 18 1.46 2.24 -15.07
C GLY A 18 2.62 1.27 -14.89
N PRO A 19 3.31 0.91 -15.98
CA PRO A 19 4.44 -0.01 -15.88
C PRO A 19 5.49 0.51 -14.91
N GLY A 20 5.70 -0.22 -13.81
CA GLY A 20 6.73 0.06 -12.85
C GLY A 20 6.52 1.25 -11.93
N PHE A 21 5.33 1.87 -11.93
CA PHE A 21 5.15 3.07 -11.10
C PHE A 21 3.71 3.25 -10.61
N PHE A 22 3.58 4.07 -9.57
CA PHE A 22 2.30 4.55 -9.04
C PHE A 22 2.37 6.06 -8.90
N ARG A 23 1.24 6.73 -9.09
CA ARG A 23 1.14 8.18 -8.90
C ARG A 23 0.28 8.47 -7.69
N VAL A 24 0.86 9.21 -6.74
CA VAL A 24 0.21 9.53 -5.48
C VAL A 24 0.49 10.99 -5.15
N GLY A 25 -0.56 11.81 -4.97
CA GLY A 25 -0.40 13.21 -4.60
C GLY A 25 0.52 13.97 -5.55
N SER A 26 0.42 13.73 -6.85
CA SER A 26 1.26 14.36 -7.88
C SER A 26 2.71 13.87 -7.92
N HIS A 27 3.06 12.88 -7.10
CA HIS A 27 4.38 12.26 -7.11
C HIS A 27 4.33 10.93 -7.80
N VAL A 28 5.40 10.59 -8.50
CA VAL A 28 5.56 9.27 -9.13
C VAL A 28 6.48 8.44 -8.23
N LEU A 29 5.97 7.29 -7.80
CA LEU A 29 6.73 6.34 -6.99
C LEU A 29 7.06 5.14 -7.87
N ARG A 30 8.35 4.90 -8.10
CA ARG A 30 8.80 3.78 -8.92
C ARG A 30 9.07 2.57 -8.06
N GLY A 31 8.68 1.41 -8.56
CA GLY A 31 8.85 0.16 -7.84
C GLY A 31 7.79 -0.04 -6.79
N SER A 32 8.09 -0.89 -5.81
CA SER A 32 7.17 -1.16 -4.71
C SER A 32 7.04 0.05 -3.80
N CYS A 33 5.84 0.28 -3.29
CA CYS A 33 5.59 1.43 -2.43
C CYS A 33 4.57 1.11 -1.34
N LEU A 34 4.64 1.91 -0.28
CA LEU A 34 3.68 1.87 0.82
C LEU A 34 2.97 3.21 0.87
N ILE A 35 1.65 3.18 0.85
CA ILE A 35 0.83 4.38 0.78
C ILE A 35 -0.14 4.36 1.95
N THR A 36 -0.17 5.48 2.68
CA THR A 36 -1.09 5.71 3.78
C THR A 36 -1.85 7.01 3.53
N PRO A 37 -2.93 7.28 4.25
CA PRO A 37 -3.63 8.56 4.09
C PRO A 37 -2.77 9.78 4.39
N TRP A 38 -1.67 9.61 5.13
CA TRP A 38 -0.84 10.74 5.57
C TRP A 38 0.55 10.74 4.96
N GLY A 39 0.94 9.76 4.18
CA GLY A 39 2.25 9.73 3.55
C GLY A 39 2.43 8.56 2.62
N ALA A 40 3.43 8.64 1.75
CA ALA A 40 3.74 7.59 0.80
C ALA A 40 5.25 7.54 0.59
N GLY A 41 5.78 6.36 0.29
CA GLY A 41 7.20 6.20 0.04
C GLY A 41 7.53 4.82 -0.51
N PRO A 42 8.81 4.59 -0.82
CA PRO A 42 9.25 3.28 -1.31
C PRO A 42 9.10 2.21 -0.24
N TRP A 43 8.93 0.98 -0.71
CA TRP A 43 8.80 -0.19 0.15
C TRP A 43 9.62 -1.31 -0.48
N ASP A 44 10.35 -2.06 0.34
CA ASP A 44 11.26 -3.07 -0.19
C ASP A 44 10.57 -4.41 -0.49
N GLY A 45 9.25 -4.43 -0.46
CA GLY A 45 8.49 -5.61 -0.83
C GLY A 45 8.10 -6.49 0.35
N ILE A 46 7.63 -7.68 0.04
CA ILE A 46 6.98 -8.58 1.01
C ILE A 46 7.88 -8.92 2.21
N ALA A 47 9.19 -8.91 2.04
CA ALA A 47 10.11 -9.21 3.13
C ALA A 47 10.29 -8.04 4.10
N ASP A 48 9.82 -6.84 3.73
CA ASP A 48 10.02 -5.63 4.53
C ASP A 48 8.83 -5.37 5.42
N LEU A 49 8.82 -5.99 6.59
CA LEU A 49 7.69 -5.89 7.52
C LEU A 49 7.72 -4.67 8.42
N ALA A 50 8.90 -4.14 8.70
CA ALA A 50 9.05 -3.10 9.71
C ALA A 50 8.15 -1.88 9.49
N PRO A 51 8.10 -1.29 8.27
CA PRO A 51 7.25 -0.10 8.08
C PRO A 51 5.76 -0.41 8.17
N ILE A 52 5.37 -1.66 7.94
CA ILE A 52 3.96 -2.08 8.01
C ILE A 52 3.55 -2.30 9.46
N VAL A 53 4.35 -3.05 10.22
CA VAL A 53 4.06 -3.30 11.63
C VAL A 53 4.05 -1.99 12.42
N ALA A 54 4.86 -1.01 12.01
CA ALA A 54 4.89 0.31 12.63
C ALA A 54 3.55 1.05 12.51
N LEU A 55 2.64 0.60 11.65
CA LEU A 55 1.32 1.22 11.49
C LEU A 55 0.28 0.69 12.47
N PHE A 56 0.67 -0.21 13.38
CA PHE A 56 -0.28 -0.74 14.37
C PHE A 56 -0.93 0.40 15.14
N GLY A 57 -2.24 0.27 15.38
CA GLY A 57 -3.00 1.31 16.05
C GLY A 57 -3.39 2.50 15.17
N ARG A 58 -2.82 2.61 13.97
CA ARG A 58 -3.10 3.71 13.05
C ARG A 58 -3.98 3.29 11.87
N ILE A 59 -3.92 2.03 11.48
CA ILE A 59 -4.75 1.48 10.42
C ILE A 59 -5.44 0.21 10.90
N ASP A 60 -6.56 -0.12 10.28
CA ASP A 60 -7.31 -1.34 10.57
C ASP A 60 -7.06 -2.42 9.53
N VAL A 61 -6.83 -2.02 8.28
CA VAL A 61 -6.64 -2.95 7.17
C VAL A 61 -5.52 -2.48 6.26
N LEU A 62 -4.71 -3.44 5.85
CA LEU A 62 -3.68 -3.25 4.83
C LEU A 62 -4.12 -3.98 3.57
N PHE A 63 -4.19 -3.26 2.45
CA PHE A 63 -4.41 -3.86 1.14
C PHE A 63 -3.05 -4.13 0.51
N VAL A 64 -2.81 -5.40 0.17
CA VAL A 64 -1.54 -5.80 -0.45
C VAL A 64 -1.79 -6.06 -1.92
N GLY A 65 -1.16 -5.26 -2.78
CA GLY A 65 -1.22 -5.43 -4.22
C GLY A 65 -0.05 -6.27 -4.70
N MET A 66 -0.35 -7.39 -5.35
CA MET A 66 0.65 -8.37 -5.75
C MET A 66 1.07 -8.20 -7.22
N GLY A 67 1.09 -6.97 -7.72
CA GLY A 67 1.41 -6.72 -9.11
C GLY A 67 0.24 -7.08 -10.02
N PRO A 68 0.49 -7.70 -11.18
CA PRO A 68 -0.58 -7.98 -12.14
C PRO A 68 -1.47 -9.15 -11.75
N GLU A 69 -1.06 -9.97 -10.80
CA GLU A 69 -1.72 -11.23 -10.49
C GLU A 69 -2.23 -11.27 -9.07
N ILE A 70 -3.19 -12.17 -8.81
CA ILE A 70 -3.63 -12.47 -7.47
C ILE A 70 -2.72 -13.60 -6.96
N ALA A 71 -1.88 -13.29 -5.98
CA ALA A 71 -1.00 -14.26 -5.36
C ALA A 71 -1.12 -14.11 -3.86
N GLN A 72 -0.98 -15.21 -3.13
CA GLN A 72 -1.03 -15.16 -1.68
C GLN A 72 0.29 -14.64 -1.11
N VAL A 73 0.21 -13.93 0.01
CA VAL A 73 1.40 -13.55 0.76
C VAL A 73 1.82 -14.71 1.65
N PRO A 74 3.13 -14.84 1.93
CA PRO A 74 3.59 -15.89 2.85
C PRO A 74 3.05 -15.67 4.26
N ARG A 75 2.93 -16.76 5.01
CA ARG A 75 2.55 -16.66 6.43
C ARG A 75 3.53 -15.78 7.21
N ALA A 76 4.80 -15.79 6.83
CA ALA A 76 5.82 -14.95 7.47
C ALA A 76 5.52 -13.46 7.33
N PHE A 77 4.76 -13.06 6.33
CA PHE A 77 4.26 -11.70 6.18
C PHE A 77 2.95 -11.52 6.95
N ARG A 78 1.99 -12.39 6.70
CA ARG A 78 0.61 -12.24 7.21
C ARG A 78 0.56 -12.31 8.72
N ALA A 79 1.23 -13.30 9.32
CA ALA A 79 1.09 -13.53 10.75
C ALA A 79 1.56 -12.37 11.62
N PRO A 80 2.74 -11.77 11.39
CA PRO A 80 3.16 -10.61 12.19
C PRO A 80 2.26 -9.40 12.00
N VAL A 81 1.75 -9.18 10.78
CA VAL A 81 0.88 -8.04 10.50
C VAL A 81 -0.46 -8.21 11.22
N GLU A 82 -1.04 -9.40 11.15
CA GLU A 82 -2.29 -9.69 11.85
C GLU A 82 -2.11 -9.65 13.36
N ALA A 83 -0.96 -10.10 13.87
CA ALA A 83 -0.67 -10.03 15.28
C ALA A 83 -0.58 -8.58 15.78
N ALA A 84 -0.25 -7.65 14.89
CA ALA A 84 -0.25 -6.22 15.21
C ALA A 84 -1.65 -5.60 15.13
N GLY A 85 -2.69 -6.39 14.91
CA GLY A 85 -4.06 -5.91 14.86
C GLY A 85 -4.47 -5.34 13.50
N ILE A 86 -3.72 -5.65 12.44
CA ILE A 86 -3.99 -5.13 11.11
C ILE A 86 -4.54 -6.26 10.24
N GLY A 87 -5.73 -6.07 9.67
CA GLY A 87 -6.28 -7.02 8.71
C GLY A 87 -5.48 -6.97 7.41
N VAL A 88 -5.31 -8.11 6.76
CA VAL A 88 -4.56 -8.22 5.50
C VAL A 88 -5.49 -8.68 4.40
N GLU A 89 -5.64 -7.86 3.35
CA GLU A 89 -6.45 -8.17 2.18
C GLU A 89 -5.53 -8.18 0.96
N VAL A 90 -5.46 -9.31 0.28
CA VAL A 90 -4.52 -9.51 -0.83
C VAL A 90 -5.26 -9.50 -2.15
N MET A 91 -4.74 -8.76 -3.13
CA MET A 91 -5.34 -8.67 -4.46
C MET A 91 -4.27 -8.22 -5.46
N ASN A 92 -4.62 -8.12 -6.74
CA ASN A 92 -3.68 -7.53 -7.68
C ASN A 92 -3.55 -6.02 -7.38
N SER A 93 -2.48 -5.40 -7.86
CA SER A 93 -2.20 -4.00 -7.54
C SER A 93 -3.27 -3.04 -8.07
N PRO A 94 -3.80 -3.20 -9.29
CA PRO A 94 -4.91 -2.36 -9.74
C PRO A 94 -6.13 -2.40 -8.83
N ALA A 95 -6.50 -3.59 -8.37
CA ALA A 95 -7.64 -3.73 -7.45
C ALA A 95 -7.35 -3.10 -6.10
N ALA A 96 -6.10 -3.25 -5.61
CA ALA A 96 -5.70 -2.65 -4.35
C ALA A 96 -5.79 -1.12 -4.41
N CYS A 97 -5.37 -0.54 -5.53
CA CYS A 97 -5.47 0.92 -5.72
C CYS A 97 -6.92 1.39 -5.65
N ARG A 98 -7.82 0.70 -6.35
CA ARG A 98 -9.24 1.08 -6.36
C ARG A 98 -9.87 0.93 -4.99
N THR A 99 -9.61 -0.21 -4.33
CA THR A 99 -10.19 -0.48 -3.02
C THR A 99 -9.70 0.51 -1.99
N TYR A 100 -8.40 0.80 -2.00
CA TYR A 100 -7.83 1.80 -1.11
C TYR A 100 -8.53 3.15 -1.29
N ASN A 101 -8.68 3.61 -2.54
CA ASN A 101 -9.29 4.92 -2.80
C ASN A 101 -10.75 5.00 -2.35
N VAL A 102 -11.51 3.93 -2.57
CA VAL A 102 -12.93 3.90 -2.16
C VAL A 102 -13.03 4.05 -0.65
N LEU A 103 -12.26 3.28 0.10
CA LEU A 103 -12.33 3.30 1.55
C LEU A 103 -11.69 4.56 2.14
N LEU A 104 -10.69 5.11 1.46
CA LEU A 104 -10.13 6.40 1.85
C LEU A 104 -11.20 7.49 1.79
N GLY A 105 -11.99 7.50 0.72
CA GLY A 105 -13.09 8.44 0.57
C GLY A 105 -14.18 8.27 1.62
N GLU A 106 -14.25 7.11 2.25
CA GLU A 106 -15.20 6.82 3.34
C GLU A 106 -14.61 7.11 4.72
N GLY A 107 -13.38 7.63 4.77
CA GLY A 107 -12.74 7.95 6.05
C GLY A 107 -12.21 6.73 6.80
N ARG A 108 -12.03 5.60 6.13
CA ARG A 108 -11.53 4.38 6.76
C ARG A 108 -10.03 4.46 7.02
N ARG A 109 -9.59 3.74 8.04
CA ARG A 109 -8.18 3.70 8.45
C ARG A 109 -7.51 2.54 7.73
N ILE A 110 -6.88 2.85 6.59
CA ILE A 110 -6.32 1.82 5.69
C ILE A 110 -4.96 2.27 5.16
N ALA A 111 -4.24 1.31 4.59
CA ALA A 111 -3.00 1.55 3.87
C ALA A 111 -2.90 0.57 2.70
N ALA A 112 -2.03 0.86 1.75
CA ALA A 112 -1.79 -0.02 0.61
C ALA A 112 -0.30 -0.27 0.47
N ALA A 113 0.09 -1.54 0.43
CA ALA A 113 1.45 -1.98 0.16
C ALA A 113 1.42 -2.63 -1.23
N LEU A 114 2.09 -2.01 -2.20
CA LEU A 114 1.89 -2.33 -3.61
C LEU A 114 3.18 -2.79 -4.26
N LEU A 115 3.11 -3.94 -4.92
CA LEU A 115 4.13 -4.37 -5.87
C LEU A 115 3.79 -3.79 -7.24
N PRO A 116 4.78 -3.37 -8.02
CA PRO A 116 4.51 -2.67 -9.28
C PRO A 116 4.01 -3.61 -10.37
N MET A 117 3.32 -3.01 -11.34
CA MET A 117 3.00 -3.67 -12.59
C MET A 117 4.30 -3.86 -13.39
N PRO A 118 4.37 -4.89 -14.26
CA PRO A 118 5.59 -5.13 -15.04
C PRO A 118 5.94 -3.94 -15.93
N ASP A 119 7.25 -3.71 -16.15
CA ASP A 119 7.74 -2.68 -17.05
C ASP A 119 7.48 -3.02 -18.50
N THR A 120 7.40 -4.31 -18.82
CA THR A 120 7.15 -4.78 -20.17
C THR A 120 5.72 -5.28 -20.31
N VAL A 121 5.15 -5.01 -21.46
CA VAL A 121 3.80 -5.46 -21.81
C VAL A 121 3.89 -6.70 -22.65
#